data_9f5dddbeb2b26ca64b6b6b3bb312c577
#
_entry.id   9f5dddbeb2b26ca64b6b6b3bb312c577
#
_cell.length_a   1.000
_cell.length_b   1.000
_cell.length_c   1.000
_cell.angle_alpha   90.00
_cell.angle_beta   90.00
_cell.angle_gamma   90.00
#
_symmetry.space_group_name_H-M   'P 1'
#
loop_
_entity.id
_entity.type
_entity.pdbx_description
1 polymer ?
#
loop_
_entity_poly.entity_id
_entity_poly.type
_entity_poly.pdbx_seq_one_letter_code
_entity_poly.pdbx_strand_id
1 'polypeptide(L)'
;MSEFQFLDVRTTDHVATVTMDRPPVNAVGLPMYAEIKALFGEIERHAPDARVVILTGAGKHFCGGNDLDEFLTMNPENAGERMRHVREAFWSIYDCPVPVIAAVHGVAVGTGLALAGSCDMVVAAEGARFSLPEIQVGAMGGAKHASRLVPQALVRRMHFTGDMVPVEELAQYGGIDRVVPGDQLLFAATELARRIARHSPVAIRMAKRSLNHIEYMELKDGYAFEQSLTGELSGYDDAKEAVAAFFERREPQYTGK
;
A
#
# COMPACT_ATOMS: atom_id res chain seq x y z
N MET A 1 -4.90 12.40 22.10
CA MET A 1 -5.97 11.51 21.59
C MET A 1 -5.64 11.25 20.13
N SER A 2 -5.79 10.02 19.66
CA SER A 2 -5.60 9.70 18.23
C SER A 2 -6.55 10.57 17.40
N GLU A 3 -6.07 11.15 16.31
CA GLU A 3 -6.89 11.93 15.36
C GLU A 3 -7.90 11.03 14.64
N PHE A 4 -7.58 9.73 14.52
CA PHE A 4 -8.38 8.71 13.88
C PHE A 4 -8.93 7.69 14.89
N GLN A 5 -10.11 7.15 14.62
CA GLN A 5 -10.76 6.16 15.46
C GLN A 5 -10.20 4.74 15.20
N PHE A 6 -9.90 4.42 13.96
CA PHE A 6 -9.55 3.08 13.50
C PHE A 6 -8.10 2.96 13.00
N LEU A 7 -7.35 4.07 12.96
CA LEU A 7 -5.97 4.09 12.51
C LEU A 7 -5.07 4.65 13.61
N ASP A 8 -4.06 3.87 14.02
CA ASP A 8 -2.96 4.36 14.88
C ASP A 8 -1.76 4.69 13.99
N VAL A 9 -1.21 5.90 14.14
CA VAL A 9 -0.11 6.40 13.32
C VAL A 9 1.08 6.73 14.22
N ARG A 10 2.22 6.09 13.95
CA ARG A 10 3.47 6.33 14.69
C ARG A 10 4.62 6.53 13.71
N THR A 11 5.35 7.62 13.85
CA THR A 11 6.51 7.92 13.00
C THR A 11 7.80 7.80 13.79
N THR A 12 8.75 7.04 13.26
CA THR A 12 10.10 6.88 13.82
C THR A 12 11.09 6.78 12.66
N ASP A 13 12.20 7.51 12.72
CA ASP A 13 13.27 7.47 11.71
C ASP A 13 12.74 7.62 10.27
N HIS A 14 11.85 8.58 10.03
CA HIS A 14 11.20 8.83 8.74
C HIS A 14 10.30 7.70 8.20
N VAL A 15 9.95 6.73 9.02
CA VAL A 15 9.03 5.65 8.70
C VAL A 15 7.75 5.83 9.51
N ALA A 16 6.63 6.04 8.85
CA ALA A 16 5.31 6.06 9.50
C ALA A 16 4.73 4.64 9.49
N THR A 17 4.39 4.11 10.66
CA THR A 17 3.63 2.87 10.78
C THR A 17 2.17 3.21 11.03
N VAL A 18 1.30 2.78 10.12
CA VAL A 18 -0.15 2.90 10.20
C VAL A 18 -0.72 1.53 10.54
N THR A 19 -1.37 1.45 11.70
CA THR A 19 -1.99 0.21 12.17
C THR A 19 -3.50 0.34 12.10
N MET A 20 -4.16 -0.49 11.31
CA MET A 20 -5.62 -0.64 11.33
C MET A 20 -6.02 -1.35 12.61
N ASP A 21 -6.86 -0.75 13.44
CA ASP A 21 -7.30 -1.32 14.71
C ASP A 21 -8.84 -1.28 14.85
N ARG A 22 -9.48 -2.32 14.35
CA ARG A 22 -10.92 -2.56 14.47
C ARG A 22 -11.18 -4.04 14.73
N PRO A 23 -11.12 -4.48 15.99
CA PRO A 23 -11.35 -5.89 16.34
C PRO A 23 -12.70 -6.41 15.86
N PRO A 24 -12.83 -7.75 15.59
CA PRO A 24 -11.79 -8.76 15.76
C PRO A 24 -10.87 -8.96 14.54
N VAL A 25 -11.23 -8.45 13.35
CA VAL A 25 -10.59 -8.80 12.07
C VAL A 25 -10.21 -7.59 11.21
N ASN A 26 -10.30 -6.40 11.73
CA ASN A 26 -10.03 -5.15 10.99
C ASN A 26 -10.93 -5.03 9.74
N ALA A 27 -12.21 -5.38 9.87
CA ALA A 27 -13.18 -5.21 8.80
C ALA A 27 -13.39 -3.71 8.51
N VAL A 28 -13.44 -3.34 7.23
CA VAL A 28 -13.49 -1.93 6.82
C VAL A 28 -14.91 -1.49 6.50
N GLY A 29 -15.42 -0.53 7.27
CA GLY A 29 -16.67 0.17 7.02
C GLY A 29 -16.45 1.58 6.47
N LEU A 30 -17.52 2.29 6.12
CA LEU A 30 -17.46 3.65 5.55
C LEU A 30 -16.63 4.63 6.40
N PRO A 31 -16.74 4.65 7.76
CA PRO A 31 -15.91 5.54 8.57
C PRO A 31 -14.42 5.25 8.41
N MET A 32 -14.01 3.97 8.38
CA MET A 32 -12.62 3.60 8.23
C MET A 32 -12.09 3.86 6.81
N TYR A 33 -12.92 3.71 5.76
CA TYR A 33 -12.57 4.17 4.42
C TYR A 33 -12.32 5.68 4.37
N ALA A 34 -13.13 6.48 5.07
CA ALA A 34 -12.94 7.92 5.16
C ALA A 34 -11.61 8.28 5.87
N GLU A 35 -11.26 7.57 6.93
CA GLU A 35 -9.98 7.75 7.63
C GLU A 35 -8.78 7.36 6.76
N ILE A 36 -8.84 6.22 6.05
CA ILE A 36 -7.81 5.79 5.11
C ILE A 36 -7.60 6.87 4.03
N LYS A 37 -8.69 7.36 3.42
CA LYS A 37 -8.63 8.43 2.44
C LYS A 37 -7.97 9.69 3.00
N ALA A 38 -8.40 10.14 4.18
CA ALA A 38 -7.87 11.34 4.82
C ALA A 38 -6.36 11.19 5.12
N LEU A 39 -5.99 10.08 5.76
CA LEU A 39 -4.60 9.84 6.15
C LEU A 39 -3.65 9.78 4.95
N PHE A 40 -3.92 8.90 3.98
CA PHE A 40 -3.01 8.69 2.86
C PHE A 40 -3.06 9.81 1.82
N GLY A 41 -4.20 10.47 1.67
CA GLY A 41 -4.36 11.64 0.80
C GLY A 41 -3.66 12.89 1.33
N GLU A 42 -3.47 12.99 2.65
CA GLU A 42 -2.84 14.12 3.32
C GLU A 42 -1.69 13.65 4.24
N ILE A 43 -0.91 12.66 3.81
CA ILE A 43 0.13 12.03 4.65
C ILE A 43 1.15 13.03 5.20
N GLU A 44 1.47 14.07 4.44
CA GLU A 44 2.40 15.12 4.86
C GLU A 44 1.85 15.94 6.06
N ARG A 45 0.53 15.99 6.23
CA ARG A 45 -0.11 16.63 7.39
C ARG A 45 -0.10 15.71 8.62
N HIS A 46 -0.39 14.42 8.42
CA HIS A 46 -0.58 13.46 9.52
C HIS A 46 0.72 12.80 9.97
N ALA A 47 1.73 12.76 9.08
CA ALA A 47 3.06 12.23 9.34
C ALA A 47 4.12 13.05 8.56
N PRO A 48 4.37 14.32 8.93
CA PRO A 48 5.14 15.28 8.13
C PRO A 48 6.58 14.84 7.85
N ASP A 49 7.18 14.03 8.73
CA ASP A 49 8.55 13.54 8.58
C ASP A 49 8.63 12.19 7.87
N ALA A 50 7.48 11.60 7.47
CA ALA A 50 7.47 10.30 6.84
C ALA A 50 8.00 10.37 5.40
N ARG A 51 8.92 9.45 5.09
CA ARG A 51 9.44 9.20 3.74
C ARG A 51 8.93 7.87 3.18
N VAL A 52 8.43 7.00 4.06
CA VAL A 52 7.81 5.71 3.75
C VAL A 52 6.73 5.43 4.77
N VAL A 53 5.65 4.78 4.34
CA VAL A 53 4.58 4.29 5.22
C VAL A 53 4.58 2.76 5.25
N ILE A 54 4.39 2.18 6.43
CA ILE A 54 4.06 0.76 6.60
C ILE A 54 2.60 0.68 7.02
N LEU A 55 1.78 -0.05 6.25
CA LEU A 55 0.39 -0.34 6.59
C LEU A 55 0.30 -1.76 7.13
N THR A 56 -0.28 -1.92 8.33
CA THR A 56 -0.49 -3.22 8.96
C THR A 56 -1.82 -3.28 9.71
N GLY A 57 -2.19 -4.44 10.25
CA GLY A 57 -3.37 -4.61 11.11
C GLY A 57 -2.99 -4.88 12.56
N ALA A 58 -3.84 -4.48 13.50
CA ALA A 58 -3.73 -4.90 14.89
C ALA A 58 -4.27 -6.33 15.07
N GLY A 59 -3.81 -7.02 16.10
CA GLY A 59 -4.31 -8.34 16.50
C GLY A 59 -3.84 -9.47 15.58
N LYS A 60 -4.78 -10.35 15.17
CA LYS A 60 -4.43 -11.61 14.48
C LYS A 60 -4.38 -11.50 12.96
N HIS A 61 -4.95 -10.43 12.38
CA HIS A 61 -5.20 -10.34 10.94
C HIS A 61 -4.85 -8.96 10.40
N PHE A 62 -4.39 -8.93 9.18
CA PHE A 62 -4.23 -7.67 8.46
C PHE A 62 -5.59 -6.99 8.22
N CYS A 63 -6.49 -7.66 7.49
CA CYS A 63 -7.85 -7.18 7.26
C CYS A 63 -8.76 -8.30 6.73
N GLY A 64 -9.90 -8.48 7.40
CA GLY A 64 -10.90 -9.52 7.07
C GLY A 64 -11.88 -9.14 5.96
N GLY A 65 -11.77 -7.95 5.38
CA GLY A 65 -12.65 -7.53 4.29
C GLY A 65 -13.57 -6.37 4.63
N ASN A 66 -14.66 -6.22 3.88
CA ASN A 66 -15.71 -5.25 4.17
C ASN A 66 -16.47 -5.59 5.45
N ASP A 67 -16.98 -4.55 6.11
CA ASP A 67 -18.03 -4.71 7.10
C ASP A 67 -19.31 -5.20 6.42
N LEU A 68 -19.70 -6.45 6.70
CA LEU A 68 -20.84 -7.08 6.05
C LEU A 68 -22.17 -6.49 6.54
N ASP A 69 -22.26 -6.04 7.78
CA ASP A 69 -23.47 -5.41 8.30
C ASP A 69 -23.76 -4.10 7.56
N GLU A 70 -22.73 -3.32 7.30
CA GLU A 70 -22.86 -2.15 6.43
C GLU A 70 -23.19 -2.54 4.98
N PHE A 71 -22.59 -3.62 4.48
CA PHE A 71 -22.80 -4.08 3.11
C PHE A 71 -24.26 -4.46 2.85
N LEU A 72 -24.96 -5.04 3.84
CA LEU A 72 -26.38 -5.37 3.77
C LEU A 72 -27.28 -4.13 3.54
N THR A 73 -26.83 -2.93 3.85
CA THR A 73 -27.58 -1.69 3.60
C THR A 73 -27.43 -1.16 2.18
N MET A 74 -26.57 -1.78 1.36
CA MET A 74 -26.31 -1.34 0.00
C MET A 74 -27.48 -1.71 -0.94
N ASN A 75 -27.87 -0.77 -1.79
CA ASN A 75 -28.87 -0.93 -2.81
C ASN A 75 -28.50 -0.10 -4.05
N PRO A 76 -29.19 -0.24 -5.20
CA PRO A 76 -28.84 0.49 -6.42
C PRO A 76 -28.81 2.01 -6.28
N GLU A 77 -29.61 2.60 -5.38
CA GLU A 77 -29.69 4.05 -5.18
C GLU A 77 -28.45 4.58 -4.44
N ASN A 78 -27.90 3.85 -3.48
CA ASN A 78 -26.75 4.29 -2.67
C ASN A 78 -25.41 3.68 -3.09
N ALA A 79 -25.42 2.62 -3.94
CA ALA A 79 -24.22 1.90 -4.33
C ALA A 79 -23.16 2.78 -4.99
N GLY A 80 -23.59 3.74 -5.84
CA GLY A 80 -22.69 4.64 -6.55
C GLY A 80 -21.82 5.48 -5.62
N GLU A 81 -22.45 6.09 -4.60
CA GLU A 81 -21.75 6.90 -3.60
C GLU A 81 -20.85 6.04 -2.69
N ARG A 82 -21.37 4.90 -2.23
CA ARG A 82 -20.59 3.97 -1.41
C ARG A 82 -19.34 3.50 -2.14
N MET A 83 -19.46 3.08 -3.40
CA MET A 83 -18.31 2.62 -4.20
C MET A 83 -17.33 3.76 -4.49
N ARG A 84 -17.78 5.00 -4.53
CA ARG A 84 -16.88 6.16 -4.63
C ARG A 84 -15.99 6.26 -3.38
N HIS A 85 -16.54 6.17 -2.18
CA HIS A 85 -15.76 6.18 -0.92
C HIS A 85 -14.72 5.05 -0.88
N VAL A 86 -15.13 3.84 -1.27
CA VAL A 86 -14.22 2.68 -1.33
C VAL A 86 -13.07 2.94 -2.31
N ARG A 87 -13.37 3.42 -3.54
CA ARG A 87 -12.33 3.72 -4.54
C ARG A 87 -11.37 4.81 -4.08
N GLU A 88 -11.91 5.89 -3.52
CA GLU A 88 -11.10 7.02 -3.05
C GLU A 88 -10.12 6.60 -1.94
N ALA A 89 -10.50 5.67 -1.06
CA ALA A 89 -9.62 5.12 -0.05
C ALA A 89 -8.49 4.28 -0.68
N PHE A 90 -8.76 3.42 -1.65
CA PHE A 90 -7.73 2.64 -2.33
C PHE A 90 -6.81 3.54 -3.15
N TRP A 91 -7.37 4.52 -3.87
CA TRP A 91 -6.60 5.46 -4.65
C TRP A 91 -5.70 6.34 -3.77
N SER A 92 -6.14 6.74 -2.57
CA SER A 92 -5.29 7.52 -1.67
C SER A 92 -4.04 6.76 -1.23
N ILE A 93 -4.10 5.43 -1.07
CA ILE A 93 -2.92 4.60 -0.80
C ILE A 93 -2.03 4.52 -2.06
N TYR A 94 -2.64 4.23 -3.22
CA TYR A 94 -1.92 4.11 -4.48
C TYR A 94 -1.21 5.42 -4.85
N ASP A 95 -1.92 6.55 -4.73
CA ASP A 95 -1.43 7.90 -5.07
C ASP A 95 -0.70 8.59 -3.90
N CYS A 96 -0.55 7.91 -2.74
CA CYS A 96 0.19 8.47 -1.61
C CYS A 96 1.55 8.98 -2.08
N PRO A 97 1.94 10.24 -1.76
CA PRO A 97 3.18 10.82 -2.28
C PRO A 97 4.46 10.09 -1.85
N VAL A 98 4.39 9.28 -0.79
CA VAL A 98 5.52 8.44 -0.34
C VAL A 98 5.20 6.96 -0.53
N PRO A 99 6.21 6.08 -0.70
CA PRO A 99 6.01 4.64 -0.82
C PRO A 99 5.25 4.05 0.36
N VAL A 100 4.36 3.09 0.08
CA VAL A 100 3.58 2.36 1.08
C VAL A 100 3.92 0.88 1.01
N ILE A 101 4.31 0.29 2.13
CA ILE A 101 4.60 -1.14 2.29
C ILE A 101 3.47 -1.78 3.09
N ALA A 102 2.78 -2.76 2.53
CA ALA A 102 1.86 -3.59 3.31
C ALA A 102 2.66 -4.64 4.11
N ALA A 103 2.48 -4.66 5.43
CA ALA A 103 2.98 -5.71 6.31
C ALA A 103 1.83 -6.65 6.68
N VAL A 104 1.69 -7.75 5.93
CA VAL A 104 0.50 -8.63 5.95
C VAL A 104 0.72 -9.85 6.83
N HIS A 105 -0.18 -10.08 7.78
CA HIS A 105 -0.22 -11.29 8.61
C HIS A 105 -1.65 -11.83 8.73
N GLY A 106 -1.77 -13.09 9.11
CA GLY A 106 -3.06 -13.75 9.26
C GLY A 106 -3.85 -13.80 7.97
N VAL A 107 -4.88 -12.96 7.80
CA VAL A 107 -5.65 -12.93 6.56
C VAL A 107 -5.71 -11.52 5.93
N ALA A 108 -5.72 -11.49 4.60
CA ALA A 108 -6.03 -10.33 3.76
C ALA A 108 -7.14 -10.74 2.77
N VAL A 109 -8.39 -10.43 3.10
CA VAL A 109 -9.59 -10.94 2.41
C VAL A 109 -10.33 -9.79 1.74
N GLY A 110 -10.72 -9.95 0.47
CA GLY A 110 -11.51 -8.96 -0.25
C GLY A 110 -10.89 -7.57 -0.20
N THR A 111 -11.49 -6.64 0.53
CA THR A 111 -10.93 -5.30 0.82
C THR A 111 -9.50 -5.38 1.37
N GLY A 112 -9.20 -6.35 2.24
CA GLY A 112 -7.85 -6.50 2.79
C GLY A 112 -6.81 -6.82 1.72
N LEU A 113 -7.14 -7.71 0.78
CA LEU A 113 -6.28 -7.95 -0.38
C LEU A 113 -6.18 -6.71 -1.26
N ALA A 114 -7.28 -5.98 -1.47
CA ALA A 114 -7.27 -4.76 -2.26
C ALA A 114 -6.42 -3.65 -1.62
N LEU A 115 -6.44 -3.50 -0.30
CA LEU A 115 -5.56 -2.59 0.44
C LEU A 115 -4.09 -2.96 0.24
N ALA A 116 -3.74 -4.26 0.41
CA ALA A 116 -2.37 -4.74 0.17
C ALA A 116 -1.94 -4.51 -1.29
N GLY A 117 -2.84 -4.77 -2.27
CA GLY A 117 -2.61 -4.54 -3.70
C GLY A 117 -2.59 -3.06 -4.11
N SER A 118 -3.07 -2.15 -3.25
CA SER A 118 -2.94 -0.70 -3.46
C SER A 118 -1.59 -0.15 -3.00
N CYS A 119 -0.87 -0.90 -2.14
CA CYS A 119 0.47 -0.56 -1.70
C CYS A 119 1.50 -0.78 -2.82
N ASP A 120 2.70 -0.22 -2.64
CA ASP A 120 3.80 -0.36 -3.60
C ASP A 120 4.51 -1.71 -3.46
N MET A 121 4.59 -2.21 -2.23
CA MET A 121 5.29 -3.46 -1.90
C MET A 121 4.52 -4.22 -0.81
N VAL A 122 4.70 -5.54 -0.75
CA VAL A 122 4.10 -6.39 0.27
C VAL A 122 5.17 -7.25 0.92
N VAL A 123 5.31 -7.12 2.23
CA VAL A 123 6.04 -8.06 3.09
C VAL A 123 4.99 -8.86 3.86
N ALA A 124 5.11 -10.17 3.92
CA ALA A 124 4.10 -11.00 4.56
C ALA A 124 4.68 -11.98 5.57
N ALA A 125 3.89 -12.30 6.59
CA ALA A 125 4.21 -13.36 7.53
C ALA A 125 3.95 -14.74 6.92
N GLU A 126 4.77 -15.73 7.28
CA GLU A 126 4.51 -17.14 7.01
C GLU A 126 3.09 -17.53 7.44
N GLY A 127 2.41 -18.32 6.61
CA GLY A 127 1.05 -18.74 6.83
C GLY A 127 -0.02 -17.67 6.64
N ALA A 128 0.35 -16.46 6.20
CA ALA A 128 -0.64 -15.48 5.78
C ALA A 128 -1.45 -15.98 4.58
N ARG A 129 -2.73 -15.60 4.50
CA ARG A 129 -3.65 -16.10 3.48
C ARG A 129 -4.40 -14.94 2.82
N PHE A 130 -4.60 -15.06 1.52
CA PHE A 130 -5.27 -14.08 0.70
C PHE A 130 -6.49 -14.68 0.01
N SER A 131 -7.56 -13.89 -0.17
CA SER A 131 -8.77 -14.36 -0.86
C SER A 131 -9.51 -13.20 -1.51
N LEU A 132 -10.30 -13.54 -2.56
CA LEU A 132 -11.31 -12.67 -3.19
C LEU A 132 -12.67 -13.36 -3.12
N PRO A 133 -13.30 -13.46 -1.95
CA PRO A 133 -14.53 -14.24 -1.74
C PRO A 133 -15.81 -13.46 -2.05
N GLU A 134 -15.73 -12.27 -2.67
CA GLU A 134 -16.86 -11.38 -2.92
C GLU A 134 -18.02 -12.07 -3.62
N ILE A 135 -17.73 -13.02 -4.52
CA ILE A 135 -18.77 -13.79 -5.23
C ILE A 135 -19.68 -14.58 -4.26
N GLN A 136 -19.16 -15.00 -3.11
CA GLN A 136 -19.90 -15.76 -2.11
C GLN A 136 -20.96 -14.92 -1.37
N VAL A 137 -20.81 -13.59 -1.40
CA VAL A 137 -21.74 -12.63 -0.78
C VAL A 137 -22.44 -11.74 -1.81
N GLY A 138 -22.42 -12.15 -3.08
CA GLY A 138 -23.09 -11.40 -4.15
C GLY A 138 -22.45 -10.07 -4.51
N ALA A 139 -21.16 -9.93 -4.23
CA ALA A 139 -20.39 -8.71 -4.51
C ALA A 139 -19.32 -8.95 -5.58
N MET A 140 -18.69 -7.87 -6.01
CA MET A 140 -17.50 -7.86 -6.86
C MET A 140 -16.54 -6.77 -6.40
N GLY A 141 -15.23 -7.05 -6.49
CA GLY A 141 -14.19 -6.08 -6.12
C GLY A 141 -12.82 -6.72 -6.00
N GLY A 142 -11.79 -5.90 -5.79
CA GLY A 142 -10.44 -6.34 -5.47
C GLY A 142 -9.62 -6.99 -6.59
N ALA A 143 -10.25 -7.52 -7.64
CA ALA A 143 -9.57 -8.27 -8.70
C ALA A 143 -8.50 -7.43 -9.43
N LYS A 144 -8.75 -6.14 -9.68
CA LYS A 144 -7.76 -5.26 -10.32
C LYS A 144 -6.54 -5.00 -9.41
N HIS A 145 -6.78 -4.88 -8.10
CA HIS A 145 -5.69 -4.74 -7.12
C HIS A 145 -4.90 -6.05 -6.98
N ALA A 146 -5.60 -7.20 -6.94
CA ALA A 146 -4.96 -8.51 -6.92
C ALA A 146 -4.06 -8.75 -8.15
N SER A 147 -4.43 -8.22 -9.32
CA SER A 147 -3.63 -8.35 -10.54
C SER A 147 -2.27 -7.62 -10.50
N ARG A 148 -2.04 -6.78 -9.50
CA ARG A 148 -0.71 -6.20 -9.22
C ARG A 148 0.19 -7.17 -8.44
N LEU A 149 -0.39 -8.15 -7.78
CA LEU A 149 0.33 -9.11 -6.95
C LEU A 149 0.52 -10.47 -7.64
N VAL A 150 -0.44 -10.88 -8.46
CA VAL A 150 -0.45 -12.22 -9.07
C VAL A 150 -1.00 -12.21 -10.51
N PRO A 151 -0.65 -13.20 -11.34
CA PRO A 151 -1.14 -13.30 -12.72
C PRO A 151 -2.66 -13.48 -12.80
N GLN A 152 -3.25 -13.07 -13.93
CA GLN A 152 -4.69 -13.14 -14.19
C GLN A 152 -5.30 -14.53 -13.98
N ALA A 153 -4.56 -15.60 -14.26
CA ALA A 153 -5.05 -16.96 -14.02
C ALA A 153 -5.35 -17.21 -12.55
N LEU A 154 -4.46 -16.77 -11.65
CA LEU A 154 -4.66 -16.90 -10.21
C LEU A 154 -5.74 -15.94 -9.70
N VAL A 155 -5.79 -14.70 -10.19
CA VAL A 155 -6.88 -13.76 -9.87
C VAL A 155 -8.24 -14.36 -10.19
N ARG A 156 -8.39 -14.97 -11.38
CA ARG A 156 -9.64 -15.62 -11.82
C ARG A 156 -10.00 -16.79 -10.92
N ARG A 157 -9.04 -17.65 -10.57
CA ARG A 157 -9.27 -18.74 -9.62
C ARG A 157 -9.76 -18.19 -8.29
N MET A 158 -9.02 -17.26 -7.68
CA MET A 158 -9.40 -16.66 -6.39
C MET A 158 -10.79 -16.04 -6.44
N HIS A 159 -11.09 -15.30 -7.50
CA HIS A 159 -12.37 -14.57 -7.60
C HIS A 159 -13.56 -15.48 -7.90
N PHE A 160 -13.40 -16.52 -8.73
CA PHE A 160 -14.50 -17.42 -9.08
C PHE A 160 -14.77 -18.47 -8.02
N THR A 161 -13.77 -18.88 -7.26
CA THR A 161 -13.92 -19.89 -6.20
C THR A 161 -14.10 -19.27 -4.82
N GLY A 162 -13.53 -18.07 -4.58
CA GLY A 162 -13.42 -17.50 -3.26
C GLY A 162 -12.42 -18.21 -2.36
N ASP A 163 -11.53 -19.05 -2.93
CA ASP A 163 -10.56 -19.82 -2.16
C ASP A 163 -9.56 -18.93 -1.43
N MET A 164 -9.16 -19.41 -0.24
CA MET A 164 -8.05 -18.86 0.53
C MET A 164 -6.74 -19.42 -0.03
N VAL A 165 -5.92 -18.55 -0.60
CA VAL A 165 -4.61 -18.88 -1.16
C VAL A 165 -3.51 -18.54 -0.16
N PRO A 166 -2.59 -19.47 0.18
CA PRO A 166 -1.48 -19.20 1.09
C PRO A 166 -0.46 -18.25 0.46
N VAL A 167 0.19 -17.43 1.27
CA VAL A 167 1.19 -16.45 0.81
C VAL A 167 2.36 -17.11 0.09
N GLU A 168 2.72 -18.33 0.45
CA GLU A 168 3.80 -19.09 -0.18
C GLU A 168 3.50 -19.40 -1.65
N GLU A 169 2.22 -19.51 -2.03
CA GLU A 169 1.83 -19.61 -3.44
C GLU A 169 1.89 -18.24 -4.14
N LEU A 170 1.41 -17.16 -3.48
CA LEU A 170 1.47 -15.82 -4.06
C LEU A 170 2.93 -15.37 -4.30
N ALA A 171 3.82 -15.69 -3.39
CA ALA A 171 5.24 -15.30 -3.46
C ALA A 171 5.95 -15.86 -4.70
N GLN A 172 5.49 -17.00 -5.24
CA GLN A 172 6.05 -17.59 -6.47
C GLN A 172 5.87 -16.71 -7.71
N TYR A 173 4.96 -15.74 -7.65
CA TYR A 173 4.66 -14.84 -8.77
C TYR A 173 5.32 -13.46 -8.65
N GLY A 174 6.09 -13.22 -7.59
CA GLY A 174 6.89 -12.00 -7.42
C GLY A 174 6.12 -10.77 -6.91
N GLY A 175 4.83 -10.88 -6.60
CA GLY A 175 4.04 -9.78 -6.02
C GLY A 175 4.23 -9.60 -4.51
N ILE A 176 4.93 -10.52 -3.86
CA ILE A 176 5.32 -10.45 -2.45
C ILE A 176 6.84 -10.28 -2.38
N ASP A 177 7.32 -9.17 -1.80
CA ASP A 177 8.76 -8.88 -1.70
C ASP A 177 9.49 -9.96 -0.90
N ARG A 178 8.93 -10.34 0.24
CA ARG A 178 9.43 -11.45 1.06
C ARG A 178 8.38 -12.04 1.98
N VAL A 179 8.57 -13.30 2.34
CA VAL A 179 7.83 -14.01 3.37
C VAL A 179 8.77 -14.28 4.53
N VAL A 180 8.36 -13.96 5.75
CA VAL A 180 9.18 -14.03 6.96
C VAL A 180 8.39 -14.64 8.12
N PRO A 181 9.04 -15.19 9.16
CA PRO A 181 8.37 -15.58 10.40
C PRO A 181 7.52 -14.43 10.97
N GLY A 182 6.37 -14.75 11.57
CA GLY A 182 5.41 -13.75 12.00
C GLY A 182 5.95 -12.72 12.99
N ASP A 183 6.84 -13.12 13.89
CA ASP A 183 7.53 -12.26 14.84
C ASP A 183 8.59 -11.33 14.19
N GLN A 184 9.00 -11.62 12.95
CA GLN A 184 9.95 -10.82 12.17
C GLN A 184 9.27 -9.87 11.18
N LEU A 185 7.94 -9.92 11.05
CA LEU A 185 7.21 -9.18 10.01
C LEU A 185 7.47 -7.66 10.06
N LEU A 186 7.21 -7.03 11.18
CA LEU A 186 7.40 -5.59 11.31
C LEU A 186 8.88 -5.19 11.24
N PHE A 187 9.77 -6.03 11.73
CA PHE A 187 11.21 -5.80 11.59
C PHE A 187 11.61 -5.80 10.12
N ALA A 188 11.20 -6.80 9.33
CA ALA A 188 11.52 -6.91 7.91
C ALA A 188 10.92 -5.75 7.09
N ALA A 189 9.67 -5.35 7.36
CA ALA A 189 9.04 -4.20 6.74
C ALA A 189 9.76 -2.89 7.07
N THR A 190 10.18 -2.71 8.34
CA THR A 190 10.93 -1.53 8.79
C THR A 190 12.31 -1.46 8.15
N GLU A 191 13.02 -2.58 8.03
CA GLU A 191 14.33 -2.62 7.35
C GLU A 191 14.19 -2.24 5.86
N LEU A 192 13.15 -2.71 5.19
CA LEU A 192 12.86 -2.30 3.80
C LEU A 192 12.55 -0.80 3.74
N ALA A 193 11.69 -0.30 4.63
CA ALA A 193 11.32 1.11 4.70
C ALA A 193 12.54 2.02 4.98
N ARG A 194 13.42 1.65 5.92
CA ARG A 194 14.64 2.40 6.21
C ARG A 194 15.59 2.45 5.02
N ARG A 195 15.70 1.38 4.24
CA ARG A 195 16.52 1.37 3.01
C ARG A 195 16.01 2.38 1.99
N ILE A 196 14.69 2.54 1.87
CA ILE A 196 14.07 3.54 1.01
C ILE A 196 14.25 4.95 1.59
N ALA A 197 14.00 5.13 2.87
CA ALA A 197 14.04 6.43 3.55
C ALA A 197 15.44 7.08 3.58
N ARG A 198 16.51 6.34 3.28
CA ARG A 198 17.88 6.89 3.13
C ARG A 198 18.06 7.72 1.87
N HIS A 199 17.22 7.55 0.89
CA HIS A 199 17.31 8.31 -0.37
C HIS A 199 16.65 9.67 -0.26
N SER A 200 16.94 10.55 -1.22
CA SER A 200 16.31 11.86 -1.31
C SER A 200 14.77 11.73 -1.30
N PRO A 201 14.08 12.42 -0.39
CA PRO A 201 12.62 12.38 -0.33
C PRO A 201 11.98 12.91 -1.61
N VAL A 202 12.63 13.85 -2.32
CA VAL A 202 12.16 14.36 -3.62
C VAL A 202 12.28 13.26 -4.68
N ALA A 203 13.45 12.60 -4.76
CA ALA A 203 13.68 11.55 -5.74
C ALA A 203 12.71 10.37 -5.55
N ILE A 204 12.44 9.95 -4.29
CA ILE A 204 11.49 8.88 -3.99
C ILE A 204 10.06 9.27 -4.39
N ARG A 205 9.61 10.50 -4.08
CA ARG A 205 8.27 10.97 -4.50
C ARG A 205 8.13 11.00 -6.02
N MET A 206 9.16 11.48 -6.72
CA MET A 206 9.16 11.47 -8.19
C MET A 206 9.19 10.06 -8.77
N ALA A 207 9.98 9.15 -8.19
CA ALA A 207 10.00 7.75 -8.61
C ALA A 207 8.63 7.10 -8.44
N LYS A 208 7.94 7.30 -7.31
CA LYS A 208 6.59 6.77 -7.12
C LYS A 208 5.60 7.37 -8.13
N ARG A 209 5.61 8.69 -8.32
CA ARG A 209 4.78 9.36 -9.34
C ARG A 209 5.03 8.80 -10.74
N SER A 210 6.30 8.54 -11.07
CA SER A 210 6.66 7.91 -12.33
C SER A 210 6.10 6.50 -12.45
N LEU A 211 6.40 5.64 -11.49
CA LEU A 211 5.98 4.23 -11.50
C LEU A 211 4.46 4.07 -11.59
N ASN A 212 3.69 4.88 -10.85
CA ASN A 212 2.24 4.86 -10.95
C ASN A 212 1.74 5.30 -12.33
N HIS A 213 2.36 6.34 -12.91
CA HIS A 213 1.95 6.86 -14.21
C HIS A 213 2.24 5.88 -15.35
N ILE A 214 3.42 5.24 -15.33
CA ILE A 214 3.87 4.35 -16.40
C ILE A 214 3.37 2.91 -16.28
N GLU A 215 2.72 2.52 -15.18
CA GLU A 215 2.33 1.13 -14.86
C GLU A 215 1.59 0.43 -16.02
N TYR A 216 0.85 1.18 -16.83
CA TYR A 216 0.05 0.65 -17.95
C TYR A 216 0.38 1.32 -19.29
N MET A 217 1.51 2.04 -19.38
CA MET A 217 1.92 2.71 -20.61
C MET A 217 2.73 1.78 -21.51
N GLU A 218 2.76 2.10 -22.81
CA GLU A 218 3.70 1.48 -23.74
C GLU A 218 5.14 1.90 -23.40
N LEU A 219 6.10 1.00 -23.65
CA LEU A 219 7.50 1.15 -23.24
C LEU A 219 8.13 2.50 -23.62
N LYS A 220 7.91 2.95 -24.86
CA LYS A 220 8.55 4.19 -25.34
C LYS A 220 7.96 5.43 -24.68
N ASP A 221 6.65 5.48 -24.54
CA ASP A 221 5.94 6.61 -23.95
C ASP A 221 6.21 6.68 -22.44
N GLY A 222 6.21 5.52 -21.77
CA GLY A 222 6.56 5.42 -20.36
C GLY A 222 8.00 5.86 -20.09
N TYR A 223 8.97 5.42 -20.89
CA TYR A 223 10.36 5.84 -20.73
C TYR A 223 10.58 7.33 -21.01
N ALA A 224 9.88 7.90 -22.01
CA ALA A 224 9.93 9.35 -22.27
C ALA A 224 9.40 10.15 -21.07
N PHE A 225 8.33 9.65 -20.40
CA PHE A 225 7.83 10.26 -19.18
C PHE A 225 8.85 10.20 -18.03
N GLU A 226 9.47 9.04 -17.78
CA GLU A 226 10.53 8.90 -16.76
C GLU A 226 11.69 9.88 -17.00
N GLN A 227 12.14 10.01 -18.26
CA GLN A 227 13.21 10.95 -18.60
C GLN A 227 12.83 12.42 -18.35
N SER A 228 11.56 12.78 -18.55
CA SER A 228 11.08 14.14 -18.22
C SER A 228 11.22 14.43 -16.71
N LEU A 229 10.92 13.43 -15.85
CA LEU A 229 11.09 13.54 -14.41
C LEU A 229 12.57 13.55 -14.00
N THR A 230 13.45 12.85 -14.72
CA THR A 230 14.89 12.96 -14.50
C THR A 230 15.39 14.37 -14.79
N GLY A 231 14.89 15.02 -15.85
CA GLY A 231 15.14 16.41 -16.15
C GLY A 231 14.66 17.35 -15.04
N GLU A 232 13.44 17.16 -14.55
CA GLU A 232 12.87 17.92 -13.42
C GLU A 232 13.72 17.72 -12.15
N LEU A 233 14.08 16.47 -11.79
CA LEU A 233 14.87 16.14 -10.61
C LEU A 233 16.26 16.79 -10.62
N SER A 234 16.89 16.97 -11.78
CA SER A 234 18.22 17.59 -11.91
C SER A 234 18.27 19.05 -11.41
N GLY A 235 17.12 19.70 -11.29
CA GLY A 235 17.00 21.07 -10.74
C GLY A 235 17.08 21.13 -9.21
N TYR A 236 16.90 20.00 -8.52
CA TYR A 236 16.88 19.96 -7.05
C TYR A 236 18.28 19.89 -6.45
N ASP A 237 18.45 20.48 -5.27
CA ASP A 237 19.73 20.45 -4.55
C ASP A 237 20.06 19.05 -4.05
N ASP A 238 19.05 18.27 -3.67
CA ASP A 238 19.22 16.86 -3.30
C ASP A 238 19.84 16.01 -4.42
N ALA A 239 19.56 16.30 -5.69
CA ALA A 239 20.17 15.59 -6.81
C ALA A 239 21.67 15.92 -6.94
N LYS A 240 22.05 17.17 -6.74
CA LYS A 240 23.46 17.62 -6.72
C LYS A 240 24.21 17.01 -5.54
N GLU A 241 23.56 17.01 -4.36
CA GLU A 241 24.11 16.41 -3.14
C GLU A 241 24.35 14.90 -3.33
N ALA A 242 23.42 14.19 -3.95
CA ALA A 242 23.56 12.76 -4.23
C ALA A 242 24.81 12.46 -5.06
N VAL A 243 25.06 13.26 -6.10
CA VAL A 243 26.22 13.12 -6.97
C VAL A 243 27.52 13.49 -6.23
N ALA A 244 27.53 14.59 -5.47
CA ALA A 244 28.68 15.01 -4.67
C ALA A 244 29.06 13.96 -3.63
N ALA A 245 28.09 13.48 -2.84
CA ALA A 245 28.30 12.46 -1.81
C ALA A 245 28.85 11.16 -2.39
N PHE A 246 28.37 10.76 -3.58
CA PHE A 246 28.86 9.56 -4.27
C PHE A 246 30.34 9.68 -4.64
N PHE A 247 30.78 10.79 -5.23
CA PHE A 247 32.18 11.00 -5.58
C PHE A 247 33.08 11.18 -4.36
N GLU A 248 32.57 11.82 -3.31
CA GLU A 248 33.28 12.03 -2.04
C GLU A 248 33.26 10.79 -1.12
N ARG A 249 32.53 9.73 -1.47
CA ARG A 249 32.35 8.49 -0.71
C ARG A 249 31.86 8.73 0.72
N ARG A 250 30.92 9.64 0.89
CA ARG A 250 30.25 9.95 2.15
C ARG A 250 28.76 9.72 2.07
N GLU A 251 28.10 9.67 3.21
CA GLU A 251 26.64 9.65 3.27
C GLU A 251 26.08 11.01 2.83
N PRO A 252 25.02 11.02 1.96
CA PRO A 252 24.38 12.25 1.53
C PRO A 252 23.55 12.90 2.64
N GLN A 253 23.42 14.22 2.59
CA GLN A 253 22.61 15.02 3.51
C GLN A 253 21.46 15.66 2.75
N TYR A 254 20.33 14.98 2.67
CA TYR A 254 19.17 15.45 1.93
C TYR A 254 18.32 16.44 2.72
N THR A 255 17.90 17.51 2.06
CA THR A 255 17.08 18.57 2.62
C THR A 255 15.64 18.53 2.10
N GLY A 256 15.39 17.76 1.05
CA GLY A 256 14.08 17.69 0.38
C GLY A 256 13.83 18.88 -0.57
N LYS A 257 14.88 19.55 -1.00
CA LYS A 257 14.83 20.74 -1.87
C LYS A 257 15.58 20.52 -3.16
#